data_8ad35e201d08f75a8744b564a13e6db3
#
_entry.id   8ad35e201d08f75a8744b564a13e6db3
#
_cell.length_a   1.000
_cell.length_b   1.000
_cell.length_c   1.000
_cell.angle_alpha   90.00
_cell.angle_beta   90.00
_cell.angle_gamma   90.00
#
_symmetry.space_group_name_H-M   'P 1'
#
loop_
_entity.id
_entity.type
_entity.pdbx_description
1 polymer ?
#
loop_
_entity_poly.entity_id
_entity_poly.type
_entity_poly.pdbx_seq_one_letter_code
_entity_poly.pdbx_strand_id
1 'polypeptide(L)'
;MKLPWMGRRAVRRHGLVIAWDGQALAYVQARPDGHGRMQVQRFGVERQGEDTPEMFAKRLAGLGLKGLPAHVMLRPAQYQMLQIDAPAVPPEELRTAARWQIRELVSQHVDDLTLDVLKVGDEKVRATGSLFVVAAPNAEIRAVMQVAQALRCEVDVIDIHDLAQRNLQSALARGQGGTARAQAAVVMTSDNQALLTICAHDELFYTRRIDLGEGFMQAAWGGEAQSAAEHGLAVSGPGQESDRAQRLVVEIHRSLDLWDRTWPMLVLDRIAVQAGARTAELALWLGRELGHDVQPLELSPLFPGFEGGSEEDRQLCWPLLGVLLRSEDRRL
;
A
#
# COMPACT_ATOMS: atom_id res chain seq x y z
N MET A 1 34.37 -1.26 34.02
CA MET A 1 34.76 -2.06 32.87
C MET A 1 33.57 -2.04 31.90
N LYS A 2 33.60 -1.12 30.92
CA LYS A 2 32.49 -0.94 29.96
C LYS A 2 32.73 -1.92 28.82
N LEU A 3 31.78 -2.80 28.59
CA LEU A 3 31.74 -3.67 27.41
C LEU A 3 31.38 -2.85 26.17
N PRO A 4 32.29 -2.67 25.21
CA PRO A 4 31.97 -2.03 23.94
C PRO A 4 31.62 -3.15 22.95
N TRP A 5 30.35 -3.44 22.76
CA TRP A 5 29.89 -4.17 21.55
C TRP A 5 28.37 -4.47 21.60
N MET A 6 27.60 -3.42 21.72
CA MET A 6 26.26 -3.46 21.13
C MET A 6 26.22 -2.40 20.03
N GLY A 7 26.96 -2.66 18.98
CA GLY A 7 26.72 -1.97 17.72
C GLY A 7 25.26 -2.20 17.35
N ARG A 8 24.51 -1.12 17.22
CA ARG A 8 23.24 -1.13 16.49
C ARG A 8 23.49 -1.88 15.19
N ARG A 9 23.02 -3.12 15.07
CA ARG A 9 22.97 -3.79 13.77
C ARG A 9 22.20 -2.84 12.88
N ALA A 10 22.90 -2.22 11.94
CA ALA A 10 22.26 -1.47 10.88
C ALA A 10 21.15 -2.35 10.33
N VAL A 11 19.92 -1.86 10.33
CA VAL A 11 18.79 -2.50 9.65
C VAL A 11 19.32 -2.82 8.27
N ARG A 12 19.52 -4.11 7.96
CA ARG A 12 19.87 -4.51 6.60
C ARG A 12 18.66 -4.11 5.78
N ARG A 13 18.76 -3.01 5.03
CA ARG A 13 17.75 -2.63 4.05
C ARG A 13 17.73 -3.76 3.03
N HIS A 14 16.73 -4.62 3.14
CA HIS A 14 16.59 -5.75 2.26
C HIS A 14 16.38 -5.25 0.85
N GLY A 15 17.16 -5.79 -0.09
CA GLY A 15 17.13 -5.38 -1.47
C GLY A 15 16.06 -6.07 -2.31
N LEU A 16 15.28 -7.00 -1.75
CA LEU A 16 14.25 -7.74 -2.45
C LEU A 16 12.90 -7.61 -1.74
N VAL A 17 11.88 -7.24 -2.50
CA VAL A 17 10.47 -7.30 -2.07
C VAL A 17 9.70 -8.12 -3.07
N ILE A 18 8.82 -8.99 -2.59
CA ILE A 18 7.93 -9.83 -3.39
C ILE A 18 6.48 -9.67 -2.93
N ALA A 19 5.54 -9.83 -3.86
CA ALA A 19 4.12 -9.97 -3.59
C ALA A 19 3.53 -11.07 -4.47
N TRP A 20 2.68 -11.91 -3.89
CA TRP A 20 1.98 -12.99 -4.58
C TRP A 20 0.48 -12.83 -4.36
N ASP A 21 -0.32 -12.91 -5.42
CA ASP A 21 -1.78 -12.75 -5.37
C ASP A 21 -2.58 -14.03 -5.69
N GLY A 22 -1.88 -15.15 -5.77
CA GLY A 22 -2.47 -16.44 -6.15
C GLY A 22 -2.28 -16.79 -7.62
N GLN A 23 -1.91 -15.82 -8.47
CA GLN A 23 -1.73 -16.02 -9.92
C GLN A 23 -0.43 -15.39 -10.46
N ALA A 24 0.01 -14.31 -9.85
CA ALA A 24 1.17 -13.56 -10.29
C ALA A 24 2.09 -13.20 -9.12
N LEU A 25 3.40 -13.40 -9.34
CA LEU A 25 4.47 -12.92 -8.48
C LEU A 25 4.99 -11.59 -9.02
N ALA A 26 4.79 -10.51 -8.30
CA ALA A 26 5.51 -9.27 -8.53
C ALA A 26 6.77 -9.22 -7.65
N TYR A 27 7.88 -8.71 -8.18
CA TYR A 27 9.12 -8.56 -7.43
C TYR A 27 9.87 -7.28 -7.79
N VAL A 28 10.55 -6.71 -6.82
CA VAL A 28 11.46 -5.57 -7.01
C VAL A 28 12.75 -5.86 -6.26
N GLN A 29 13.87 -5.73 -6.94
CA GLN A 29 15.19 -5.77 -6.34
C GLN A 29 15.86 -4.41 -6.47
N ALA A 30 16.29 -3.84 -5.34
CA ALA A 30 16.94 -2.53 -5.31
C ALA A 30 18.10 -2.52 -4.30
N ARG A 31 19.01 -1.55 -4.43
CA ARG A 31 20.11 -1.31 -3.48
C ARG A 31 20.18 0.16 -3.12
N PRO A 32 20.57 0.50 -1.88
CA PRO A 32 20.85 1.88 -1.53
C PRO A 32 22.01 2.44 -2.40
N ASP A 33 21.84 3.66 -2.90
CA ASP A 33 22.85 4.32 -3.75
C ASP A 33 23.84 5.20 -2.98
N GLY A 34 23.80 5.20 -1.66
CA GLY A 34 24.63 6.07 -0.80
C GLY A 34 24.10 7.50 -0.61
N HIS A 35 23.12 7.93 -1.39
CA HIS A 35 22.46 9.24 -1.30
C HIS A 35 21.06 9.16 -0.67
N GLY A 36 20.72 8.03 -0.06
CA GLY A 36 19.41 7.81 0.55
C GLY A 36 18.31 7.34 -0.42
N ARG A 37 18.63 7.15 -1.70
CA ARG A 37 17.73 6.61 -2.73
C ARG A 37 17.93 5.11 -2.86
N MET A 38 16.92 4.44 -3.41
CA MET A 38 16.96 3.01 -3.70
C MET A 38 17.09 2.79 -5.20
N GLN A 39 18.30 2.50 -5.67
CA GLN A 39 18.56 2.15 -7.08
C GLN A 39 17.89 0.82 -7.40
N VAL A 40 16.85 0.84 -8.22
CA VAL A 40 16.19 -0.36 -8.71
C VAL A 40 17.12 -1.07 -9.71
N GLN A 41 17.43 -2.33 -9.43
CA GLN A 41 18.28 -3.14 -10.29
C GLN A 41 17.48 -3.94 -11.30
N ARG A 42 16.32 -4.44 -10.85
CA ARG A 42 15.35 -5.14 -11.66
C ARG A 42 14.01 -5.24 -10.93
N PHE A 43 12.97 -5.35 -11.70
CA PHE A 43 11.62 -5.65 -11.26
C PHE A 43 10.89 -6.40 -12.38
N GLY A 44 9.77 -7.00 -12.04
CA GLY A 44 8.94 -7.68 -13.03
C GLY A 44 7.81 -8.48 -12.38
N VAL A 45 7.02 -9.08 -13.23
CA VAL A 45 5.88 -9.91 -12.86
C VAL A 45 5.96 -11.27 -13.56
N GLU A 46 5.92 -12.33 -12.77
CA GLU A 46 5.85 -13.70 -13.24
C GLU A 46 4.45 -14.26 -13.01
N ARG A 47 3.72 -14.49 -14.08
CA ARG A 47 2.38 -15.08 -14.01
C ARG A 47 2.45 -16.59 -14.08
N GLN A 48 1.72 -17.29 -13.23
CA GLN A 48 1.67 -18.76 -13.28
C GLN A 48 1.05 -19.23 -14.59
N GLY A 49 -0.07 -18.61 -15.03
CA GLY A 49 -0.75 -19.00 -16.25
C GLY A 49 -1.18 -20.47 -16.21
N GLU A 50 -0.83 -21.23 -17.26
CA GLU A 50 -1.13 -22.66 -17.38
C GLU A 50 -0.04 -23.57 -16.77
N ASP A 51 1.01 -23.00 -16.18
CA ASP A 51 2.07 -23.78 -15.53
C ASP A 51 1.53 -24.57 -14.34
N THR A 52 1.97 -25.83 -14.22
CA THR A 52 1.80 -26.52 -12.94
C THR A 52 2.59 -25.82 -11.84
N PRO A 53 2.26 -26.01 -10.55
CA PRO A 53 3.04 -25.43 -9.45
C PRO A 53 4.54 -25.75 -9.53
N GLU A 54 4.90 -26.96 -9.98
CA GLU A 54 6.29 -27.40 -10.11
C GLU A 54 7.00 -26.71 -11.27
N MET A 55 6.32 -26.52 -12.41
CA MET A 55 6.86 -25.80 -13.57
C MET A 55 7.08 -24.34 -13.22
N PHE A 56 6.09 -23.72 -12.56
CA PHE A 56 6.19 -22.34 -12.08
C PHE A 56 7.33 -22.17 -11.08
N ALA A 57 7.43 -23.04 -10.07
CA ALA A 57 8.52 -23.01 -9.08
C ALA A 57 9.90 -23.14 -9.75
N LYS A 58 10.04 -23.96 -10.78
CA LYS A 58 11.29 -24.08 -11.57
C LYS A 58 11.62 -22.78 -12.31
N ARG A 59 10.62 -22.13 -12.90
CA ARG A 59 10.78 -20.84 -13.58
C ARG A 59 11.18 -19.75 -12.59
N LEU A 60 10.52 -19.68 -11.43
CA LEU A 60 10.87 -18.75 -10.36
C LEU A 60 12.32 -18.96 -9.85
N ALA A 61 12.75 -20.19 -9.69
CA ALA A 61 14.13 -20.51 -9.31
C ALA A 61 15.16 -20.00 -10.33
N GLY A 62 14.77 -19.87 -11.60
CA GLY A 62 15.58 -19.30 -12.67
C GLY A 62 15.77 -17.78 -12.62
N LEU A 63 14.99 -17.06 -11.82
CA LEU A 63 15.10 -15.60 -11.69
C LEU A 63 16.41 -15.13 -11.02
N GLY A 64 17.19 -16.04 -10.43
CA GLY A 64 18.46 -15.72 -9.78
C GLY A 64 18.28 -14.88 -8.50
N LEU A 65 17.15 -15.04 -7.79
CA LEU A 65 16.85 -14.39 -6.51
C LEU A 65 17.26 -15.25 -5.31
N LYS A 66 17.82 -16.42 -5.56
CA LYS A 66 18.20 -17.39 -4.52
C LYS A 66 19.11 -16.80 -3.46
N GLY A 67 18.75 -17.05 -2.19
CA GLY A 67 19.56 -16.65 -1.02
C GLY A 67 19.51 -15.17 -0.69
N LEU A 68 18.68 -14.39 -1.39
CA LEU A 68 18.45 -13.00 -1.02
C LEU A 68 17.48 -12.94 0.17
N PRO A 69 17.78 -12.12 1.19
CA PRO A 69 16.77 -11.78 2.18
C PRO A 69 15.66 -10.99 1.50
N ALA A 70 14.42 -11.35 1.80
CA ALA A 70 13.25 -10.78 1.15
C ALA A 70 12.22 -10.29 2.17
N HIS A 71 11.57 -9.18 1.85
CA HIS A 71 10.29 -8.82 2.45
C HIS A 71 9.15 -9.28 1.55
N VAL A 72 8.07 -9.73 2.13
CA VAL A 72 6.82 -10.02 1.44
C VAL A 72 5.86 -8.87 1.68
N MET A 73 5.11 -8.46 0.66
CA MET A 73 4.00 -7.55 0.82
C MET A 73 2.68 -8.29 0.53
N LEU A 74 1.75 -8.25 1.47
CA LEU A 74 0.38 -8.67 1.24
C LEU A 74 -0.38 -7.58 0.47
N ARG A 75 -1.14 -8.00 -0.53
CA ARG A 75 -2.05 -7.12 -1.28
C ARG A 75 -3.35 -6.89 -0.51
N PRO A 76 -4.11 -5.82 -0.81
CA PRO A 76 -5.32 -5.48 -0.07
C PRO A 76 -6.34 -6.61 0.08
N ALA A 77 -6.50 -7.49 -0.92
CA ALA A 77 -7.41 -8.63 -0.85
C ALA A 77 -6.99 -9.74 0.15
N GLN A 78 -5.72 -9.76 0.58
CA GLN A 78 -5.15 -10.84 1.40
C GLN A 78 -5.19 -10.59 2.90
N TYR A 79 -5.68 -9.45 3.34
CA TYR A 79 -5.82 -9.12 4.76
C TYR A 79 -6.97 -8.15 5.00
N GLN A 80 -7.42 -8.07 6.23
CA GLN A 80 -8.31 -7.02 6.71
C GLN A 80 -7.55 -6.09 7.65
N MET A 81 -7.86 -4.80 7.59
CA MET A 81 -7.36 -3.81 8.54
C MET A 81 -8.54 -3.20 9.27
N LEU A 82 -8.60 -3.43 10.57
CA LEU A 82 -9.69 -3.04 11.45
C LEU A 82 -9.17 -2.00 12.44
N GLN A 83 -9.94 -0.94 12.66
CA GLN A 83 -9.66 0.00 13.74
C GLN A 83 -10.52 -0.35 14.95
N ILE A 84 -9.88 -0.48 16.11
CA ILE A 84 -10.52 -0.79 17.39
C ILE A 84 -10.05 0.19 18.46
N ASP A 85 -10.81 0.29 19.55
CA ASP A 85 -10.34 0.97 20.75
C ASP A 85 -9.17 0.19 21.37
N ALA A 86 -8.13 0.89 21.80
CA ALA A 86 -6.98 0.25 22.38
C ALA A 86 -7.36 -0.36 23.76
N PRO A 87 -7.20 -1.69 23.94
CA PRO A 87 -7.46 -2.30 25.21
C PRO A 87 -6.48 -1.78 26.27
N ALA A 88 -6.95 -1.60 27.50
CA ALA A 88 -6.15 -1.16 28.64
C ALA A 88 -5.31 -2.32 29.23
N VAL A 89 -4.36 -2.83 28.43
CA VAL A 89 -3.46 -3.93 28.79
C VAL A 89 -2.01 -3.55 28.49
N PRO A 90 -1.01 -4.23 29.10
CA PRO A 90 0.40 -4.05 28.75
C PRO A 90 0.68 -4.30 27.26
N PRO A 91 1.73 -3.65 26.67
CA PRO A 91 2.05 -3.78 25.25
C PRO A 91 2.21 -5.23 24.75
N GLU A 92 2.75 -6.12 25.58
CA GLU A 92 2.94 -7.54 25.29
C GLU A 92 1.63 -8.33 25.18
N GLU A 93 0.55 -7.84 25.81
CA GLU A 93 -0.79 -8.46 25.78
C GLU A 93 -1.70 -7.87 24.69
N LEU A 94 -1.31 -6.76 24.06
CA LEU A 94 -2.14 -6.05 23.08
C LEU A 94 -2.64 -6.95 21.95
N ARG A 95 -1.77 -7.80 21.40
CA ARG A 95 -2.13 -8.72 20.31
C ARG A 95 -3.18 -9.73 20.75
N THR A 96 -3.03 -10.27 21.96
CA THR A 96 -3.99 -11.23 22.52
C THR A 96 -5.33 -10.57 22.81
N ALA A 97 -5.32 -9.39 23.42
CA ALA A 97 -6.53 -8.64 23.71
C ALA A 97 -7.26 -8.20 22.41
N ALA A 98 -6.52 -7.71 21.42
CA ALA A 98 -7.06 -7.35 20.11
C ALA A 98 -7.72 -8.56 19.41
N ARG A 99 -7.14 -9.78 19.51
CA ARG A 99 -7.73 -11.01 18.97
C ARG A 99 -9.14 -11.26 19.49
N TRP A 100 -9.38 -11.02 20.78
CA TRP A 100 -10.71 -11.17 21.36
C TRP A 100 -11.69 -10.11 20.87
N GLN A 101 -11.26 -8.85 20.74
CA GLN A 101 -12.12 -7.76 20.30
C GLN A 101 -12.58 -7.90 18.84
N ILE A 102 -11.71 -8.42 17.95
CA ILE A 102 -12.06 -8.53 16.53
C ILE A 102 -12.87 -9.80 16.19
N ARG A 103 -13.09 -10.70 17.15
CA ARG A 103 -13.73 -12.00 16.91
C ARG A 103 -15.07 -11.90 16.18
N GLU A 104 -15.87 -10.89 16.50
CA GLU A 104 -17.17 -10.65 15.88
C GLU A 104 -17.11 -9.73 14.65
N LEU A 105 -15.94 -9.14 14.38
CA LEU A 105 -15.73 -8.22 13.27
C LEU A 105 -15.16 -8.90 12.03
N VAL A 106 -14.62 -10.09 12.17
CA VAL A 106 -14.02 -10.89 11.08
C VAL A 106 -14.95 -12.01 10.67
N SER A 107 -14.94 -12.35 9.37
CA SER A 107 -15.78 -13.44 8.82
C SER A 107 -15.20 -14.83 9.06
N GLN A 108 -13.91 -14.94 9.35
CA GLN A 108 -13.21 -16.20 9.59
C GLN A 108 -12.98 -16.40 11.09
N HIS A 109 -12.77 -17.67 11.49
CA HIS A 109 -12.41 -17.96 12.87
C HIS A 109 -11.05 -17.33 13.21
N VAL A 110 -10.96 -16.67 14.37
CA VAL A 110 -9.74 -15.91 14.76
C VAL A 110 -8.49 -16.79 14.88
N ASP A 111 -8.62 -18.09 15.09
CA ASP A 111 -7.48 -19.01 15.15
C ASP A 111 -6.94 -19.35 13.75
N ASP A 112 -7.73 -19.09 12.69
CA ASP A 112 -7.31 -19.22 11.30
C ASP A 112 -6.66 -17.93 10.76
N LEU A 113 -6.46 -16.93 11.62
CA LEU A 113 -5.88 -15.65 11.28
C LEU A 113 -4.52 -15.43 11.96
N THR A 114 -3.57 -14.95 11.16
CA THR A 114 -2.36 -14.29 11.67
C THR A 114 -2.68 -12.83 11.92
N LEU A 115 -2.34 -12.36 13.13
CA LEU A 115 -2.68 -11.00 13.58
C LEU A 115 -1.44 -10.21 13.96
N ASP A 116 -1.44 -8.92 13.60
CA ASP A 116 -0.56 -7.92 14.20
C ASP A 116 -1.33 -6.65 14.54
N VAL A 117 -0.77 -5.83 15.43
CA VAL A 117 -1.39 -4.61 15.93
C VAL A 117 -0.46 -3.41 15.73
N LEU A 118 -1.04 -2.30 15.31
CA LEU A 118 -0.35 -1.03 15.09
C LEU A 118 -1.10 0.05 15.87
N LYS A 119 -0.36 0.97 16.47
CA LYS A 119 -0.97 2.15 17.08
C LYS A 119 -1.40 3.12 15.98
N VAL A 120 -2.57 3.72 16.11
CA VAL A 120 -3.02 4.78 15.20
C VAL A 120 -2.29 6.06 15.55
N GLY A 121 -1.59 6.63 14.57
CA GLY A 121 -0.88 7.90 14.71
C GLY A 121 0.27 7.91 15.70
N ASP A 122 0.73 9.10 15.99
CA ASP A 122 1.87 9.40 16.86
C ASP A 122 1.41 9.60 18.33
N GLU A 123 2.27 9.25 19.29
CA GLU A 123 2.01 9.40 20.72
C GLU A 123 1.72 10.85 21.16
N LYS A 124 2.21 11.83 20.41
CA LYS A 124 2.05 13.27 20.69
C LYS A 124 0.67 13.82 20.33
N VAL A 125 -0.02 13.16 19.41
CA VAL A 125 -1.28 13.61 18.82
C VAL A 125 -2.45 12.71 19.25
N ARG A 126 -2.25 11.75 20.15
CA ARG A 126 -3.28 10.82 20.60
C ARG A 126 -4.43 11.53 21.28
N ALA A 127 -5.51 11.71 20.55
CA ALA A 127 -6.81 12.06 21.15
C ALA A 127 -7.57 10.83 21.64
N THR A 128 -7.32 9.64 21.05
CA THR A 128 -8.01 8.38 21.37
C THR A 128 -7.01 7.23 21.34
N GLY A 129 -7.08 6.35 22.32
CA GLY A 129 -6.29 5.11 22.33
C GLY A 129 -6.83 4.10 21.31
N SER A 130 -6.62 4.34 20.01
CA SER A 130 -7.04 3.42 18.95
C SER A 130 -5.88 2.57 18.42
N LEU A 131 -6.21 1.37 17.95
CA LEU A 131 -5.29 0.46 17.28
C LEU A 131 -5.82 0.10 15.91
N PHE A 132 -4.91 -0.07 14.96
CA PHE A 132 -5.16 -0.88 13.78
C PHE A 132 -4.81 -2.33 14.07
N VAL A 133 -5.71 -3.24 13.75
CA VAL A 133 -5.48 -4.68 13.77
C VAL A 133 -5.43 -5.17 12.34
N VAL A 134 -4.29 -5.72 11.95
CA VAL A 134 -4.12 -6.40 10.67
C VAL A 134 -4.42 -7.87 10.88
N ALA A 135 -5.36 -8.41 10.12
CA ALA A 135 -5.78 -9.80 10.18
C ALA A 135 -5.66 -10.44 8.80
N ALA A 136 -4.75 -11.39 8.64
CA ALA A 136 -4.52 -12.12 7.40
C ALA A 136 -4.85 -13.60 7.59
N PRO A 137 -5.60 -14.23 6.66
CA PRO A 137 -5.83 -15.68 6.70
C PRO A 137 -4.52 -16.46 6.72
N ASN A 138 -4.40 -17.47 7.59
CA ASN A 138 -3.22 -18.33 7.65
C ASN A 138 -2.94 -19.03 6.29
N ALA A 139 -3.96 -19.21 5.46
CA ALA A 139 -3.82 -19.74 4.10
C ALA A 139 -3.02 -18.79 3.21
N GLU A 140 -3.30 -17.48 3.26
CA GLU A 140 -2.55 -16.46 2.51
C GLU A 140 -1.09 -16.41 2.95
N ILE A 141 -0.85 -16.42 4.26
CA ILE A 141 0.52 -16.46 4.80
C ILE A 141 1.27 -17.70 4.30
N ARG A 142 0.64 -18.87 4.32
CA ARG A 142 1.26 -20.10 3.80
C ARG A 142 1.54 -20.01 2.29
N ALA A 143 0.62 -19.45 1.50
CA ALA A 143 0.79 -19.31 0.05
C ALA A 143 2.00 -18.44 -0.31
N VAL A 144 2.13 -17.26 0.31
CA VAL A 144 3.28 -16.37 0.06
C VAL A 144 4.59 -16.98 0.53
N MET A 145 4.59 -17.73 1.65
CA MET A 145 5.77 -18.44 2.14
C MET A 145 6.21 -19.59 1.21
N GLN A 146 5.26 -20.31 0.59
CA GLN A 146 5.57 -21.33 -0.40
C GLN A 146 6.25 -20.75 -1.64
N VAL A 147 5.79 -19.59 -2.13
CA VAL A 147 6.42 -18.88 -3.24
C VAL A 147 7.83 -18.41 -2.87
N ALA A 148 8.01 -17.83 -1.67
CA ALA A 148 9.34 -17.44 -1.19
C ALA A 148 10.29 -18.67 -1.08
N GLN A 149 9.78 -19.81 -0.65
CA GLN A 149 10.54 -21.06 -0.63
C GLN A 149 10.92 -21.55 -2.05
N ALA A 150 10.00 -21.42 -3.04
CA ALA A 150 10.29 -21.74 -4.43
C ALA A 150 11.42 -20.85 -4.99
N LEU A 151 11.42 -19.56 -4.63
CA LEU A 151 12.51 -18.61 -4.93
C LEU A 151 13.79 -18.90 -4.14
N ARG A 152 13.72 -19.74 -3.10
CA ARG A 152 14.81 -20.00 -2.13
C ARG A 152 15.29 -18.72 -1.42
N CYS A 153 14.36 -17.84 -1.09
CA CYS A 153 14.59 -16.62 -0.34
C CYS A 153 14.27 -16.82 1.15
N GLU A 154 15.00 -16.11 2.01
CA GLU A 154 14.66 -15.99 3.44
C GLU A 154 13.69 -14.82 3.62
N VAL A 155 12.54 -15.05 4.27
CA VAL A 155 11.57 -14.01 4.57
C VAL A 155 11.80 -13.50 5.98
N ASP A 156 12.14 -12.22 6.10
CA ASP A 156 12.34 -11.57 7.40
C ASP A 156 11.07 -10.85 7.88
N VAL A 157 10.26 -10.35 6.95
CA VAL A 157 9.08 -9.54 7.25
C VAL A 157 7.97 -9.83 6.24
N ILE A 158 6.75 -9.88 6.74
CA ILE A 158 5.54 -9.78 5.92
C ILE A 158 4.92 -8.43 6.24
N ASP A 159 4.86 -7.56 5.22
CA ASP A 159 4.31 -6.21 5.31
C ASP A 159 2.98 -6.12 4.58
N ILE A 160 2.29 -4.99 4.67
CA ILE A 160 1.00 -4.73 4.04
C ILE A 160 1.05 -3.50 3.14
N HIS A 161 0.13 -3.45 2.18
CA HIS A 161 0.08 -2.35 1.21
C HIS A 161 -0.12 -0.98 1.88
N ASP A 162 -0.96 -0.88 2.93
CA ASP A 162 -1.20 0.36 3.66
C ASP A 162 0.08 0.96 4.23
N LEU A 163 0.94 0.14 4.84
CA LEU A 163 2.22 0.58 5.39
C LEU A 163 3.25 0.90 4.31
N ALA A 164 3.24 0.14 3.21
CA ALA A 164 4.04 0.46 2.03
C ALA A 164 3.68 1.84 1.48
N GLN A 165 2.38 2.14 1.34
CA GLN A 165 1.90 3.45 0.88
C GLN A 165 2.27 4.56 1.87
N ARG A 166 2.14 4.35 3.19
CA ARG A 166 2.63 5.28 4.22
C ARG A 166 4.11 5.59 4.05
N ASN A 167 4.94 4.57 3.81
CA ASN A 167 6.38 4.75 3.66
C ASN A 167 6.72 5.63 2.45
N LEU A 168 6.01 5.45 1.33
CA LEU A 168 6.15 6.28 0.13
C LEU A 168 5.75 7.74 0.41
N GLN A 169 4.58 7.96 1.03
CA GLN A 169 4.11 9.29 1.41
C GLN A 169 5.13 9.99 2.32
N SER A 170 5.60 9.30 3.36
CA SER A 170 6.58 9.85 4.30
C SER A 170 7.91 10.22 3.63
N ALA A 171 8.40 9.40 2.70
CA ALA A 171 9.64 9.67 1.99
C ALA A 171 9.50 10.90 1.07
N LEU A 172 8.39 11.03 0.37
CA LEU A 172 8.09 12.19 -0.46
C LEU A 172 7.93 13.46 0.37
N ALA A 173 7.20 13.37 1.48
CA ALA A 173 7.00 14.49 2.40
C ALA A 173 8.32 15.03 2.95
N ARG A 174 9.25 14.15 3.34
CA ARG A 174 10.59 14.56 3.79
C ARG A 174 11.35 15.35 2.73
N GLY A 175 11.20 14.99 1.46
CA GLY A 175 11.79 15.72 0.32
C GLY A 175 11.12 17.06 0.03
N GLN A 176 9.91 17.31 0.54
CA GLN A 176 9.06 18.46 0.21
C GLN A 176 8.76 19.40 1.39
N GLY A 177 9.55 19.35 2.46
CA GLY A 177 9.37 20.23 3.61
C GLY A 177 9.02 19.55 4.93
N GLY A 178 8.89 18.22 4.94
CA GLY A 178 8.72 17.42 6.15
C GLY A 178 7.34 16.77 6.31
N THR A 179 7.20 16.00 7.37
CA THR A 179 6.03 15.14 7.64
C THR A 179 5.09 15.71 8.71
N ALA A 180 5.30 16.96 9.15
CA ALA A 180 4.54 17.58 10.24
C ALA A 180 3.07 17.86 9.86
N ARG A 181 2.79 18.07 8.58
CA ARG A 181 1.43 18.23 8.04
C ARG A 181 0.90 16.90 7.55
N ALA A 182 -0.41 16.73 7.62
CA ALA A 182 -1.06 15.55 7.09
C ALA A 182 -1.04 15.55 5.55
N GLN A 183 -0.85 14.38 4.98
CA GLN A 183 -0.90 14.15 3.53
C GLN A 183 -1.80 12.94 3.26
N ALA A 184 -2.75 13.10 2.35
CA ALA A 184 -3.52 11.99 1.84
C ALA A 184 -2.88 11.41 0.59
N ALA A 185 -3.07 10.13 0.34
CA ALA A 185 -2.78 9.51 -0.95
C ALA A 185 -3.93 8.59 -1.37
N VAL A 186 -4.31 8.67 -2.63
CA VAL A 186 -5.29 7.79 -3.28
C VAL A 186 -4.58 7.02 -4.37
N VAL A 187 -4.38 5.73 -4.15
CA VAL A 187 -3.64 4.85 -5.07
C VAL A 187 -4.60 3.82 -5.64
N MET A 188 -4.68 3.75 -6.97
CA MET A 188 -5.46 2.72 -7.65
C MET A 188 -4.76 1.37 -7.53
N THR A 189 -5.49 0.35 -7.09
CA THR A 189 -5.00 -1.02 -6.99
C THR A 189 -5.42 -1.85 -8.20
N SER A 190 -4.80 -3.03 -8.38
CA SER A 190 -5.15 -3.96 -9.47
C SER A 190 -6.56 -4.56 -9.36
N ASP A 191 -7.20 -4.40 -8.20
CA ASP A 191 -8.49 -5.05 -7.88
C ASP A 191 -9.69 -4.13 -8.07
N ASN A 192 -9.60 -3.15 -8.98
CA ASN A 192 -10.62 -2.11 -9.18
C ASN A 192 -11.00 -1.35 -7.90
N GLN A 193 -10.03 -1.20 -7.03
CA GLN A 193 -10.17 -0.47 -5.78
C GLN A 193 -9.16 0.67 -5.72
N ALA A 194 -9.48 1.70 -4.95
CA ALA A 194 -8.52 2.70 -4.50
C ALA A 194 -8.20 2.48 -3.02
N LEU A 195 -6.94 2.64 -2.66
CA LEU A 195 -6.50 2.71 -1.29
C LEU A 195 -6.26 4.18 -0.93
N LEU A 196 -7.08 4.71 -0.05
CA LEU A 196 -6.89 6.04 0.55
C LEU A 196 -6.17 5.88 1.89
N THR A 197 -5.04 6.56 2.05
CA THR A 197 -4.33 6.66 3.34
C THR A 197 -4.10 8.12 3.69
N ILE A 198 -4.15 8.47 4.99
CA ILE A 198 -3.75 9.78 5.49
C ILE A 198 -2.65 9.57 6.53
N CYS A 199 -1.51 10.22 6.31
CA CYS A 199 -0.30 10.08 7.10
C CYS A 199 0.18 11.45 7.58
N ALA A 200 0.75 11.48 8.76
CA ALA A 200 1.47 12.62 9.32
C ALA A 200 2.57 12.10 10.25
N HIS A 201 3.65 12.86 10.48
CA HIS A 201 4.75 12.48 11.38
C HIS A 201 5.34 11.09 11.11
N ASP A 202 5.34 10.65 9.85
CA ASP A 202 5.77 9.32 9.41
C ASP A 202 4.85 8.17 9.87
N GLU A 203 3.67 8.47 10.43
CA GLU A 203 2.72 7.50 10.95
C GLU A 203 1.42 7.45 10.13
N LEU A 204 0.78 6.28 10.12
CA LEU A 204 -0.52 6.08 9.51
C LEU A 204 -1.62 6.44 10.51
N PHE A 205 -2.49 7.37 10.13
CA PHE A 205 -3.62 7.82 10.95
C PHE A 205 -4.95 7.30 10.43
N TYR A 206 -5.08 7.17 9.12
CA TYR A 206 -6.33 6.78 8.48
C TYR A 206 -6.04 5.93 7.24
N THR A 207 -6.85 4.91 7.03
CA THR A 207 -6.84 4.11 5.81
C THR A 207 -8.25 3.68 5.44
N ARG A 208 -8.54 3.63 4.13
CA ARG A 208 -9.81 3.18 3.60
C ARG A 208 -9.65 2.58 2.22
N ARG A 209 -10.29 1.46 1.98
CA ARG A 209 -10.47 0.88 0.65
C ARG A 209 -11.77 1.40 0.05
N ILE A 210 -11.68 1.86 -1.20
CA ILE A 210 -12.81 2.40 -1.95
C ILE A 210 -13.01 1.51 -3.16
N ASP A 211 -14.18 0.90 -3.29
CA ASP A 211 -14.55 0.12 -4.46
C ASP A 211 -14.93 1.06 -5.61
N LEU A 212 -14.21 0.94 -6.73
CA LEU A 212 -14.39 1.74 -7.93
C LEU A 212 -15.36 1.12 -8.92
N GLY A 213 -15.62 -0.19 -8.78
CA GLY A 213 -16.35 -0.97 -9.76
C GLY A 213 -15.58 -1.23 -11.06
N GLU A 214 -16.09 -2.16 -11.85
CA GLU A 214 -15.48 -2.51 -13.13
C GLU A 214 -15.48 -1.33 -14.12
N GLY A 215 -14.39 -1.15 -14.86
CA GLY A 215 -14.29 -0.16 -15.92
C GLY A 215 -14.00 1.26 -15.46
N PHE A 216 -13.80 1.53 -14.17
CA PHE A 216 -13.46 2.87 -13.68
C PHE A 216 -12.20 3.43 -14.36
N MET A 217 -11.16 2.60 -14.51
CA MET A 217 -9.89 3.02 -15.11
C MET A 217 -9.98 3.25 -16.63
N GLN A 218 -11.03 2.76 -17.28
CA GLN A 218 -11.31 2.95 -18.71
C GLN A 218 -12.31 4.08 -18.97
N ALA A 219 -13.05 4.49 -17.93
CA ALA A 219 -14.06 5.56 -18.05
C ALA A 219 -13.40 6.93 -18.30
N ALA A 220 -14.13 7.81 -18.97
CA ALA A 220 -13.75 9.21 -19.07
C ALA A 220 -14.05 9.94 -17.75
N TRP A 221 -13.05 10.61 -17.19
CA TRP A 221 -13.21 11.45 -16.01
C TRP A 221 -13.35 12.92 -16.43
N GLY A 222 -14.53 13.52 -16.23
CA GLY A 222 -14.78 14.94 -16.52
C GLY A 222 -15.31 15.26 -17.91
N GLY A 223 -15.26 16.54 -18.28
CA GLY A 223 -16.03 17.16 -19.38
C GLY A 223 -15.86 16.65 -20.82
N GLU A 224 -14.92 15.77 -21.11
CA GLU A 224 -14.83 15.15 -22.46
C GLU A 224 -15.93 14.12 -22.68
N ALA A 225 -16.47 13.50 -21.62
CA ALA A 225 -17.63 12.62 -21.71
C ALA A 225 -18.89 13.36 -22.16
N GLN A 226 -19.05 14.63 -21.78
CA GLN A 226 -20.15 15.48 -22.23
C GLN A 226 -20.01 15.85 -23.70
N SER A 227 -18.81 16.15 -24.19
CA SER A 227 -18.60 16.51 -25.60
C SER A 227 -18.76 15.31 -26.54
N ALA A 228 -18.38 14.10 -26.11
CA ALA A 228 -18.58 12.87 -26.90
C ALA A 228 -20.06 12.47 -26.98
N ALA A 229 -20.82 12.68 -25.90
CA ALA A 229 -22.28 12.46 -25.88
C ALA A 229 -23.04 13.44 -26.81
N GLU A 230 -22.61 14.71 -26.90
CA GLU A 230 -23.14 15.70 -27.82
C GLU A 230 -22.87 15.37 -29.30
N HIS A 231 -21.82 14.57 -29.58
CA HIS A 231 -21.48 14.13 -30.94
C HIS A 231 -21.99 12.74 -31.31
N GLY A 232 -22.83 12.12 -30.49
CA GLY A 232 -23.55 10.87 -30.83
C GLY A 232 -22.71 9.61 -30.94
N LEU A 233 -21.49 9.59 -30.37
CA LEU A 233 -20.55 8.46 -30.44
C LEU A 233 -20.53 7.55 -29.19
N ALA A 234 -21.40 7.77 -28.22
CA ALA A 234 -21.41 6.98 -26.97
C ALA A 234 -22.21 5.68 -27.11
N VAL A 235 -21.53 4.56 -27.04
CA VAL A 235 -22.10 3.20 -27.02
C VAL A 235 -22.48 2.73 -25.59
N SER A 236 -22.05 3.42 -24.54
CA SER A 236 -22.38 3.15 -23.13
C SER A 236 -23.18 4.32 -22.57
N GLY A 237 -24.29 4.05 -21.88
CA GLY A 237 -25.19 5.08 -21.37
C GLY A 237 -24.47 6.08 -20.44
N PRO A 238 -24.55 7.39 -20.72
CA PRO A 238 -23.79 8.42 -20.02
C PRO A 238 -24.05 8.55 -18.50
N GLY A 239 -25.08 7.89 -17.97
CA GLY A 239 -25.42 7.92 -16.56
C GLY A 239 -24.53 7.03 -15.66
N GLN A 240 -24.13 5.84 -16.12
CA GLN A 240 -23.41 4.88 -15.28
C GLN A 240 -21.92 5.20 -15.08
N GLU A 241 -21.27 5.78 -16.04
CA GLU A 241 -19.85 6.16 -15.95
C GLU A 241 -19.68 7.39 -15.06
N SER A 242 -20.54 8.38 -15.18
CA SER A 242 -20.59 9.54 -14.31
C SER A 242 -20.83 9.16 -12.85
N ASP A 243 -21.74 8.19 -12.59
CA ASP A 243 -22.06 7.73 -11.24
C ASP A 243 -20.88 7.03 -10.55
N ARG A 244 -20.03 6.31 -11.29
CA ARG A 244 -18.83 5.63 -10.73
C ARG A 244 -17.75 6.62 -10.35
N ALA A 245 -17.47 7.57 -11.21
CA ALA A 245 -16.52 8.65 -10.93
C ALA A 245 -16.97 9.45 -9.70
N GLN A 246 -18.24 9.83 -9.65
CA GLN A 246 -18.82 10.54 -8.52
C GLN A 246 -18.76 9.76 -7.20
N ARG A 247 -18.85 8.43 -7.21
CA ARG A 247 -18.67 7.62 -5.98
C ARG A 247 -17.29 7.81 -5.38
N LEU A 248 -16.22 7.79 -6.18
CA LEU A 248 -14.88 8.03 -5.67
C LEU A 248 -14.78 9.40 -4.99
N VAL A 249 -15.30 10.45 -5.64
CA VAL A 249 -15.31 11.81 -5.09
C VAL A 249 -16.06 11.84 -3.75
N VAL A 250 -17.27 11.26 -3.69
CA VAL A 250 -18.07 11.21 -2.47
C VAL A 250 -17.36 10.46 -1.33
N GLU A 251 -16.70 9.32 -1.65
CA GLU A 251 -16.00 8.53 -0.65
C GLU A 251 -14.74 9.24 -0.14
N ILE A 252 -14.04 9.99 -1.01
CA ILE A 252 -12.93 10.84 -0.58
C ILE A 252 -13.46 11.96 0.32
N HIS A 253 -14.49 12.71 -0.06
CA HIS A 253 -15.08 13.77 0.77
C HIS A 253 -15.49 13.25 2.15
N ARG A 254 -16.19 12.11 2.21
CA ARG A 254 -16.57 11.48 3.48
C ARG A 254 -15.36 11.15 4.36
N SER A 255 -14.27 10.72 3.73
CA SER A 255 -13.03 10.39 4.44
C SER A 255 -12.34 11.64 4.97
N LEU A 256 -12.32 12.73 4.19
CA LEU A 256 -11.77 14.03 4.61
C LEU A 256 -12.62 14.68 5.71
N ASP A 257 -13.95 14.64 5.60
CA ASP A 257 -14.86 15.11 6.65
C ASP A 257 -14.64 14.36 7.97
N LEU A 258 -14.45 13.04 7.90
CA LEU A 258 -14.15 12.23 9.08
C LEU A 258 -12.78 12.57 9.64
N TRP A 259 -11.78 12.79 8.77
CA TRP A 259 -10.44 13.24 9.16
C TRP A 259 -10.49 14.54 9.95
N ASP A 260 -11.13 15.57 9.41
CA ASP A 260 -11.21 16.90 10.01
C ASP A 260 -11.90 16.88 11.39
N ARG A 261 -12.90 16.01 11.57
CA ARG A 261 -13.57 15.82 12.87
C ARG A 261 -12.71 15.06 13.88
N THR A 262 -11.94 14.09 13.40
CA THR A 262 -11.15 13.19 14.28
C THR A 262 -9.82 13.82 14.65
N TRP A 263 -9.19 14.54 13.72
CA TRP A 263 -7.84 15.10 13.84
C TRP A 263 -7.79 16.60 13.49
N PRO A 264 -8.57 17.48 14.16
CA PRO A 264 -8.69 18.89 13.78
C PRO A 264 -7.38 19.67 13.88
N MET A 265 -6.39 19.16 14.63
CA MET A 265 -5.07 19.78 14.79
C MET A 265 -4.09 19.40 13.67
N LEU A 266 -4.40 18.40 12.86
CA LEU A 266 -3.57 17.94 11.76
C LEU A 266 -4.16 18.39 10.42
N VAL A 267 -3.80 19.59 10.02
CA VAL A 267 -4.30 20.16 8.75
C VAL A 267 -3.77 19.37 7.57
N LEU A 268 -4.68 18.98 6.68
CA LEU A 268 -4.33 18.32 5.42
C LEU A 268 -3.61 19.31 4.50
N ASP A 269 -2.42 18.96 4.03
CA ASP A 269 -1.59 19.79 3.17
C ASP A 269 -1.94 19.57 1.68
N ARG A 270 -2.02 18.30 1.28
CA ARG A 270 -2.25 17.88 -0.11
C ARG A 270 -2.82 16.48 -0.22
N ILE A 271 -3.29 16.15 -1.41
CA ILE A 271 -3.70 14.81 -1.80
C ILE A 271 -2.78 14.36 -2.94
N ALA A 272 -2.08 13.25 -2.77
CA ALA A 272 -1.31 12.62 -3.83
C ALA A 272 -2.12 11.50 -4.48
N VAL A 273 -1.98 11.29 -5.79
CA VAL A 273 -2.71 10.24 -6.50
C VAL A 273 -1.78 9.40 -7.38
N GLN A 274 -2.13 8.12 -7.55
CA GLN A 274 -1.47 7.21 -8.48
C GLN A 274 -2.50 6.35 -9.19
N ALA A 275 -2.44 6.32 -10.53
CA ALA A 275 -3.36 5.60 -11.41
C ALA A 275 -2.64 5.12 -12.69
N GLY A 276 -1.40 4.63 -12.55
CA GLY A 276 -0.58 4.23 -13.69
C GLY A 276 -0.41 5.37 -14.72
N ALA A 277 -0.58 5.06 -15.99
CA ALA A 277 -0.45 6.03 -17.07
C ALA A 277 -1.46 7.20 -16.99
N ARG A 278 -2.58 7.03 -16.28
CA ARG A 278 -3.63 8.05 -16.14
C ARG A 278 -3.49 8.91 -14.87
N THR A 279 -2.35 8.84 -14.19
CA THR A 279 -2.15 9.58 -12.92
C THR A 279 -2.35 11.09 -13.06
N ALA A 280 -1.81 11.70 -14.09
CA ALA A 280 -1.95 13.15 -14.31
C ALA A 280 -3.40 13.56 -14.61
N GLU A 281 -4.13 12.76 -15.38
CA GLU A 281 -5.55 12.98 -15.68
C GLU A 281 -6.40 12.87 -14.41
N LEU A 282 -6.15 11.83 -13.59
CA LEU A 282 -6.83 11.65 -12.30
C LEU A 282 -6.57 12.82 -11.34
N ALA A 283 -5.32 13.30 -11.28
CA ALA A 283 -4.95 14.43 -10.43
C ALA A 283 -5.72 15.71 -10.83
N LEU A 284 -5.75 16.02 -12.11
CA LEU A 284 -6.47 17.18 -12.62
C LEU A 284 -7.97 17.12 -12.38
N TRP A 285 -8.56 15.95 -12.63
CA TRP A 285 -9.97 15.75 -12.40
C TRP A 285 -10.33 15.83 -10.93
N LEU A 286 -9.67 15.05 -10.06
CA LEU A 286 -9.94 15.09 -8.62
C LEU A 286 -9.66 16.47 -8.01
N GLY A 287 -8.65 17.19 -8.47
CA GLY A 287 -8.38 18.55 -8.00
C GLY A 287 -9.55 19.51 -8.23
N ARG A 288 -10.23 19.38 -9.39
CA ARG A 288 -11.44 20.16 -9.70
C ARG A 288 -12.64 19.76 -8.85
N GLU A 289 -12.88 18.44 -8.74
CA GLU A 289 -14.05 17.91 -8.03
C GLU A 289 -13.96 18.11 -6.50
N LEU A 290 -12.76 17.98 -5.93
CA LEU A 290 -12.55 18.09 -4.49
C LEU A 290 -12.27 19.52 -4.02
N GLY A 291 -11.83 20.42 -4.92
CA GLY A 291 -11.37 21.76 -4.56
C GLY A 291 -10.11 21.76 -3.69
N HIS A 292 -9.31 20.70 -3.78
CA HIS A 292 -8.05 20.50 -3.05
C HIS A 292 -6.84 20.51 -4.00
N ASP A 293 -5.65 20.75 -3.43
CA ASP A 293 -4.39 20.51 -4.13
C ASP A 293 -4.17 19.01 -4.31
N VAL A 294 -4.39 18.51 -5.53
CA VAL A 294 -4.20 17.11 -5.90
C VAL A 294 -3.05 16.99 -6.87
N GLN A 295 -2.05 16.19 -6.52
CA GLN A 295 -0.81 16.07 -7.28
C GLN A 295 -0.53 14.59 -7.62
N PRO A 296 0.16 14.32 -8.75
CA PRO A 296 0.72 12.99 -9.00
C PRO A 296 1.67 12.54 -7.88
N LEU A 297 1.57 11.26 -7.50
CA LEU A 297 2.50 10.65 -6.58
C LEU A 297 3.72 10.13 -7.34
N GLU A 298 4.74 11.00 -7.48
CA GLU A 298 5.92 10.73 -8.29
C GLU A 298 7.05 10.12 -7.49
N LEU A 299 7.53 8.92 -7.91
CA LEU A 299 8.57 8.17 -7.22
C LEU A 299 9.93 8.20 -7.90
N SER A 300 10.02 8.72 -9.14
CA SER A 300 11.26 8.76 -9.92
C SER A 300 12.46 9.31 -9.15
N PRO A 301 12.31 10.37 -8.31
CA PRO A 301 13.44 10.88 -7.55
C PRO A 301 13.98 9.92 -6.48
N LEU A 302 13.14 9.00 -5.97
CA LEU A 302 13.48 8.06 -4.90
C LEU A 302 13.98 6.71 -5.42
N PHE A 303 13.54 6.31 -6.63
CA PHE A 303 13.76 4.97 -7.19
C PHE A 303 14.30 5.04 -8.62
N PRO A 304 15.54 5.52 -8.83
CA PRO A 304 16.16 5.46 -10.16
C PRO A 304 16.19 4.03 -10.66
N GLY A 305 15.89 3.82 -11.95
CA GLY A 305 15.85 2.51 -12.61
C GLY A 305 14.49 1.83 -12.59
N PHE A 306 13.45 2.48 -12.05
CA PHE A 306 12.08 1.95 -12.07
C PHE A 306 11.31 2.37 -13.33
N GLU A 307 11.91 3.12 -14.23
CA GLU A 307 11.26 3.64 -15.45
C GLU A 307 11.11 2.58 -16.56
N GLY A 308 11.83 1.48 -16.46
CA GLY A 308 11.81 0.37 -17.45
C GLY A 308 10.57 -0.52 -17.34
N GLY A 309 10.53 -1.57 -18.18
CA GLY A 309 9.46 -2.57 -18.16
C GLY A 309 8.12 -2.10 -18.76
N SER A 310 7.13 -3.01 -18.74
CA SER A 310 5.77 -2.68 -19.17
C SER A 310 5.06 -1.80 -18.17
N GLU A 311 4.03 -1.05 -18.60
CA GLU A 311 3.18 -0.26 -17.70
C GLU A 311 2.48 -1.14 -16.67
N GLU A 312 1.99 -2.31 -17.11
CA GLU A 312 1.32 -3.26 -16.23
C GLU A 312 2.27 -3.80 -15.14
N ASP A 313 3.52 -4.13 -15.50
CA ASP A 313 4.52 -4.57 -14.53
C ASP A 313 4.86 -3.45 -13.54
N ARG A 314 5.00 -2.21 -14.02
CA ARG A 314 5.20 -1.05 -13.14
C ARG A 314 4.07 -0.87 -12.16
N GLN A 315 2.82 -0.95 -12.62
CA GLN A 315 1.65 -0.80 -11.76
C GLN A 315 1.60 -1.87 -10.66
N LEU A 316 1.90 -3.13 -11.02
CA LEU A 316 1.91 -4.24 -10.06
C LEU A 316 3.10 -4.18 -9.08
N CYS A 317 4.25 -3.66 -9.52
CA CYS A 317 5.46 -3.54 -8.71
C CYS A 317 5.54 -2.23 -7.90
N TRP A 318 4.78 -1.21 -8.29
CA TRP A 318 4.81 0.12 -7.67
C TRP A 318 4.64 0.10 -6.14
N PRO A 319 3.67 -0.66 -5.55
CA PRO A 319 3.50 -0.68 -4.10
C PRO A 319 4.69 -1.30 -3.35
N LEU A 320 5.42 -2.21 -4.01
CA LEU A 320 6.58 -2.89 -3.41
C LEU A 320 7.71 -1.91 -3.07
N LEU A 321 7.79 -0.79 -3.79
CA LEU A 321 8.77 0.26 -3.55
C LEU A 321 8.65 0.83 -2.13
N GLY A 322 7.44 0.92 -1.59
CA GLY A 322 7.20 1.40 -0.24
C GLY A 322 7.79 0.47 0.83
N VAL A 323 7.78 -0.84 0.59
CA VAL A 323 8.37 -1.81 1.51
C VAL A 323 9.90 -1.68 1.56
N LEU A 324 10.55 -1.29 0.45
CA LEU A 324 12.00 -0.99 0.42
C LEU A 324 12.40 0.16 1.34
N LEU A 325 11.46 1.06 1.64
CA LEU A 325 11.67 2.22 2.52
C LEU A 325 11.33 1.94 3.99
N ARG A 326 10.94 0.70 4.32
CA ARG A 326 10.63 0.31 5.69
C ARG A 326 11.81 0.62 6.62
N SER A 327 11.55 1.33 7.70
CA SER A 327 12.55 1.69 8.71
C SER A 327 12.32 1.02 10.07
N GLU A 328 11.24 0.26 10.22
CA GLU A 328 10.86 -0.37 11.48
C GLU A 328 11.62 -1.68 11.71
N ASP A 329 12.12 -1.85 12.95
CA ASP A 329 12.88 -3.05 13.36
C ASP A 329 12.00 -4.25 13.75
N ARG A 330 10.68 -4.16 13.57
CA ARG A 330 9.77 -5.25 13.91
C ARG A 330 9.95 -6.41 12.93
N ARG A 331 10.23 -7.59 13.50
CA ARG A 331 10.38 -8.87 12.79
C ARG A 331 9.28 -9.83 13.23
N LEU A 332 9.01 -10.79 12.37
CA LEU A 332 8.15 -11.94 12.70
C LEU A 332 8.72 -12.75 13.85
#